data_2228e36ae9eadd47bbf857af3d723e91
#
_entry.id   2228e36ae9eadd47bbf857af3d723e91
#
_cell.length_a   1.000
_cell.length_b   1.000
_cell.length_c   1.000
_cell.angle_alpha   90.00
_cell.angle_beta   90.00
_cell.angle_gamma   90.00
#
_symmetry.space_group_name_H-M   'P 1'
#
loop_
_entity.id
_entity.type
_entity.pdbx_description
1 polymer ?
#
loop_
_entity_poly.entity_id
_entity_poly.type
_entity_poly.pdbx_seq_one_letter_code
_entity_poly.pdbx_strand_id
1 'polypeptide(L)'
;MHSDEIASVTLYRERPLWARAYAAPLCSLYPLLAYAYYIKYDEWIKSEEWSFAFTALLVAVHALSFLVTYWDVRARALITANPVSDLNAADCVLVLPRPHKGKGEMLPLTRIQQKGKRDEYSFVYHADKYVLAFPDSAAPVTAITASPDVREETFRRVLYPADARVKLSDFQSSRGLSSARVDEAVHMYGKNELDIPRPTFTSLFIEHAVAPFFVFQLFCVGLWLLDEYWYSSLISLMGLVAFECTVVQQRLRTLNEFRTMSIQPFPVYVLRSGAWTEVQSTELLPGDVVSVTRTKADSALPCDLLLLAGSAIVLSLIHISEPTRPRLI
;
A
#
# COMPACT_ATOMS: atom_id res chain seq x y z
N MET A 1 9.44 5.92 -18.00
CA MET A 1 9.98 7.01 -17.17
C MET A 1 9.67 6.89 -15.66
N HIS A 2 9.10 5.77 -15.16
CA HIS A 2 8.72 5.63 -13.74
C HIS A 2 9.63 4.70 -12.89
N SER A 3 10.75 4.21 -13.43
CA SER A 3 11.67 3.32 -12.69
C SER A 3 12.50 4.03 -11.59
N ASP A 4 12.29 5.33 -11.41
CA ASP A 4 13.09 6.17 -10.51
C ASP A 4 12.40 6.48 -9.16
N GLU A 5 11.32 5.79 -8.81
CA GLU A 5 10.56 6.11 -7.59
C GLU A 5 11.15 5.45 -6.34
N ILE A 6 11.67 4.25 -6.47
CA ILE A 6 12.21 3.48 -5.35
C ILE A 6 13.71 3.73 -5.20
N ALA A 7 14.12 4.05 -3.97
CA ALA A 7 15.55 4.23 -3.63
C ALA A 7 16.18 2.92 -3.17
N SER A 8 15.47 2.14 -2.34
CA SER A 8 15.97 0.86 -1.83
C SER A 8 14.82 -0.08 -1.46
N VAL A 9 15.10 -1.37 -1.60
CA VAL A 9 14.22 -2.48 -1.23
C VAL A 9 15.00 -3.39 -0.31
N THR A 10 14.48 -3.67 0.88
CA THR A 10 15.13 -4.57 1.85
C THR A 10 14.16 -5.62 2.34
N LEU A 11 14.65 -6.85 2.46
CA LEU A 11 13.86 -8.01 2.88
C LEU A 11 13.83 -8.11 4.40
N TYR A 12 12.65 -8.39 4.94
CA TYR A 12 12.44 -8.56 6.37
C TYR A 12 11.60 -9.79 6.67
N ARG A 13 11.85 -10.36 7.85
CA ARG A 13 11.02 -11.40 8.46
C ARG A 13 10.34 -10.84 9.69
N GLU A 14 9.02 -10.96 9.77
CA GLU A 14 8.27 -10.48 10.93
C GLU A 14 8.63 -11.25 12.20
N ARG A 15 8.79 -10.51 13.28
CA ARG A 15 8.94 -11.11 14.63
C ARG A 15 7.57 -11.55 15.13
N PRO A 16 7.48 -12.68 15.82
CA PRO A 16 6.25 -13.04 16.52
C PRO A 16 5.89 -11.94 17.53
N LEU A 17 4.62 -11.76 17.82
CA LEU A 17 4.12 -10.64 18.66
C LEU A 17 4.85 -10.50 19.99
N TRP A 18 5.15 -11.62 20.64
CA TRP A 18 5.86 -11.63 21.92
C TRP A 18 7.32 -11.17 21.85
N ALA A 19 7.98 -11.32 20.71
CA ALA A 19 9.38 -10.93 20.51
C ALA A 19 9.56 -9.50 20.01
N ARG A 20 8.49 -8.77 19.75
CA ARG A 20 8.55 -7.35 19.37
C ARG A 20 9.02 -6.51 20.56
N ALA A 21 9.79 -5.43 20.29
CA ALA A 21 10.43 -4.65 21.34
C ALA A 21 9.44 -4.06 22.37
N TYR A 22 8.24 -3.71 21.94
CA TYR A 22 7.17 -3.22 22.81
C TYR A 22 6.40 -4.33 23.56
N ALA A 23 6.59 -5.60 23.24
CA ALA A 23 5.93 -6.71 23.92
C ALA A 23 6.80 -7.26 25.06
N ALA A 24 7.38 -8.46 24.92
CA ALA A 24 8.09 -9.09 26.02
C ALA A 24 9.20 -8.24 26.67
N PRO A 25 10.07 -7.52 25.93
CA PRO A 25 11.12 -6.72 26.56
C PRO A 25 10.59 -5.64 27.51
N LEU A 26 9.59 -4.85 27.08
CA LEU A 26 9.02 -3.79 27.93
C LEU A 26 8.05 -4.35 28.97
N CYS A 27 7.25 -5.36 28.62
CA CYS A 27 6.35 -6.00 29.57
C CYS A 27 7.10 -6.64 30.76
N SER A 28 8.33 -7.12 30.56
CA SER A 28 9.15 -7.70 31.64
C SER A 28 9.58 -6.67 32.71
N LEU A 29 9.55 -5.37 32.38
CA LEU A 29 9.88 -4.30 33.32
C LEU A 29 8.76 -4.03 34.33
N TYR A 30 7.50 -4.35 34.03
CA TYR A 30 6.38 -4.15 34.95
C TYR A 30 6.46 -5.03 36.20
N PRO A 31 6.75 -6.34 36.11
CA PRO A 31 7.02 -7.14 37.31
C PRO A 31 8.21 -6.63 38.11
N LEU A 32 9.27 -6.12 37.44
CA LEU A 32 10.42 -5.53 38.15
C LEU A 32 10.03 -4.27 38.92
N LEU A 33 9.23 -3.40 38.29
CA LEU A 33 8.69 -2.20 38.95
C LEU A 33 7.77 -2.56 40.11
N ALA A 34 6.90 -3.56 39.93
CA ALA A 34 6.07 -4.08 41.02
C ALA A 34 6.91 -4.66 42.18
N TYR A 35 7.96 -5.41 41.88
CA TYR A 35 8.91 -5.90 42.90
C TYR A 35 9.57 -4.72 43.65
N ALA A 36 10.05 -3.70 42.91
CA ALA A 36 10.64 -2.52 43.51
C ALA A 36 9.64 -1.77 44.40
N TYR A 37 8.37 -1.69 43.97
CA TYR A 37 7.32 -1.00 44.72
C TYR A 37 6.86 -1.74 45.99
N TYR A 38 6.65 -3.07 45.92
CA TYR A 38 6.08 -3.82 47.03
C TYR A 38 7.13 -4.39 48.00
N ILE A 39 8.36 -4.69 47.54
CA ILE A 39 9.36 -5.39 48.31
C ILE A 39 10.57 -4.50 48.66
N LYS A 40 10.97 -3.63 47.73
CA LYS A 40 12.17 -2.80 47.87
C LYS A 40 11.88 -1.32 47.94
N TYR A 41 10.68 -0.93 48.37
CA TYR A 41 10.24 0.46 48.38
C TYR A 41 11.22 1.38 49.14
N ASP A 42 11.58 1.02 50.38
CA ASP A 42 12.42 1.83 51.24
C ASP A 42 13.88 1.92 50.76
N GLU A 43 14.33 0.92 50.00
CA GLU A 43 15.72 0.90 49.52
C GLU A 43 15.84 1.62 48.16
N TRP A 44 14.91 1.39 47.24
CA TRP A 44 15.02 1.79 45.82
C TRP A 44 14.21 3.02 45.48
N ILE A 45 13.00 3.14 45.98
CA ILE A 45 12.06 4.20 45.55
C ILE A 45 12.06 5.37 46.53
N LYS A 46 11.93 5.10 47.82
CA LYS A 46 12.02 6.05 48.95
C LYS A 46 10.93 7.14 49.03
N SER A 47 10.18 7.43 47.96
CA SER A 47 9.10 8.41 48.00
C SER A 47 7.98 8.06 46.99
N GLU A 48 6.77 8.51 47.30
CA GLU A 48 5.61 8.34 46.42
C GLU A 48 5.79 9.06 45.09
N GLU A 49 6.46 10.20 45.09
CA GLU A 49 6.76 11.00 43.88
C GLU A 49 7.62 10.24 42.88
N TRP A 50 8.69 9.56 43.38
CA TRP A 50 9.54 8.73 42.53
C TRP A 50 8.81 7.49 42.02
N SER A 51 7.94 6.89 42.85
CA SER A 51 7.09 5.77 42.40
C SER A 51 6.20 6.17 41.23
N PHE A 52 5.53 7.31 41.36
CA PHE A 52 4.71 7.86 40.29
C PHE A 52 5.55 8.18 39.04
N ALA A 53 6.70 8.85 39.23
CA ALA A 53 7.58 9.22 38.12
C ALA A 53 8.07 7.99 37.30
N PHE A 54 8.54 6.94 37.99
CA PHE A 54 8.99 5.71 37.31
C PHE A 54 7.86 4.97 36.62
N THR A 55 6.67 4.91 37.20
CA THR A 55 5.49 4.29 36.59
C THR A 55 5.06 5.07 35.36
N ALA A 56 4.95 6.39 35.47
CA ALA A 56 4.57 7.25 34.37
C ALA A 56 5.60 7.17 33.20
N LEU A 57 6.89 7.16 33.53
CA LEU A 57 7.96 7.03 32.55
C LEU A 57 7.88 5.66 31.83
N LEU A 58 7.72 4.56 32.55
CA LEU A 58 7.61 3.24 31.96
C LEU A 58 6.40 3.13 31.03
N VAL A 59 5.23 3.61 31.46
CA VAL A 59 4.01 3.62 30.66
C VAL A 59 4.19 4.49 29.41
N ALA A 60 4.78 5.68 29.56
CA ALA A 60 5.04 6.58 28.43
C ALA A 60 6.01 5.96 27.42
N VAL A 61 7.12 5.38 27.86
CA VAL A 61 8.09 4.71 26.99
C VAL A 61 7.45 3.52 26.28
N HIS A 62 6.62 2.74 26.99
CA HIS A 62 5.92 1.61 26.38
C HIS A 62 4.93 2.10 25.30
N ALA A 63 4.08 3.08 25.61
CA ALA A 63 3.15 3.66 24.67
C ALA A 63 3.87 4.25 23.45
N LEU A 64 4.93 5.03 23.66
CA LEU A 64 5.72 5.62 22.57
C LEU A 64 6.41 4.56 21.71
N SER A 65 6.95 3.50 22.29
CA SER A 65 7.57 2.43 21.53
C SER A 65 6.59 1.71 20.61
N PHE A 66 5.33 1.60 21.00
CA PHE A 66 4.25 1.09 20.16
C PHE A 66 3.84 2.12 19.09
N LEU A 67 3.61 3.36 19.45
CA LEU A 67 3.13 4.43 18.56
C LEU A 67 4.13 4.78 17.45
N VAL A 68 5.42 4.78 17.76
CA VAL A 68 6.48 5.03 16.76
C VAL A 68 6.43 4.04 15.59
N THR A 69 5.95 2.82 15.81
CA THR A 69 5.78 1.84 14.72
C THR A 69 4.71 2.25 13.68
N TYR A 70 3.81 3.16 14.05
CA TYR A 70 2.81 3.73 13.13
C TYR A 70 3.27 5.03 12.47
N TRP A 71 4.19 5.76 13.11
CA TRP A 71 4.63 7.06 12.63
C TRP A 71 5.83 6.97 11.68
N ASP A 72 6.73 6.02 11.91
CA ASP A 72 7.91 5.81 11.06
C ASP A 72 8.04 4.35 10.65
N VAL A 73 8.11 4.13 9.33
CA VAL A 73 8.26 2.80 8.76
C VAL A 73 9.60 2.14 9.08
N ARG A 74 10.67 2.93 9.25
CA ARG A 74 12.00 2.41 9.62
C ARG A 74 12.00 1.94 11.07
N ALA A 75 11.39 2.72 11.96
CA ALA A 75 11.21 2.33 13.35
C ALA A 75 10.31 1.08 13.45
N ARG A 76 9.25 1.01 12.63
CA ARG A 76 8.43 -0.20 12.52
C ARG A 76 9.26 -1.41 12.14
N ALA A 77 10.06 -1.32 11.07
CA ALA A 77 10.91 -2.43 10.64
C ALA A 77 11.89 -2.87 11.74
N LEU A 78 12.54 -1.92 12.43
CA LEU A 78 13.48 -2.21 13.52
C LEU A 78 12.81 -2.90 14.71
N ILE A 79 11.61 -2.48 15.08
CA ILE A 79 10.90 -2.97 16.27
C ILE A 79 10.19 -4.29 15.99
N THR A 80 9.57 -4.45 14.80
CA THR A 80 8.67 -5.56 14.50
C THR A 80 9.26 -6.66 13.63
N ALA A 81 10.41 -6.44 12.99
CA ALA A 81 10.97 -7.38 12.05
C ALA A 81 12.50 -7.51 12.16
N ASN A 82 13.05 -8.53 11.55
CA ASN A 82 14.50 -8.75 11.41
C ASN A 82 14.87 -8.67 9.92
N PRO A 83 15.96 -7.98 9.55
CA PRO A 83 16.45 -8.01 8.19
C PRO A 83 16.94 -9.43 7.85
N VAL A 84 16.62 -9.90 6.65
CA VAL A 84 17.04 -11.21 6.14
C VAL A 84 17.58 -11.06 4.73
N SER A 85 18.57 -11.91 4.39
CA SER A 85 19.17 -11.95 3.05
C SER A 85 18.56 -13.06 2.18
N ASP A 86 17.86 -14.01 2.78
CA ASP A 86 17.25 -15.13 2.07
C ASP A 86 15.79 -14.81 1.74
N LEU A 87 15.45 -14.85 0.47
CA LEU A 87 14.09 -14.67 -0.04
C LEU A 87 13.08 -15.65 0.53
N ASN A 88 13.50 -16.91 0.73
CA ASN A 88 12.60 -17.94 1.28
C ASN A 88 12.23 -17.70 2.73
N ALA A 89 13.05 -16.95 3.46
CA ALA A 89 12.84 -16.61 4.86
C ALA A 89 12.13 -15.26 5.05
N ALA A 90 11.95 -14.50 3.98
CA ALA A 90 11.34 -13.18 4.01
C ALA A 90 9.81 -13.27 3.94
N ASP A 91 9.12 -12.55 4.84
CA ASP A 91 7.67 -12.43 4.87
C ASP A 91 7.22 -11.08 4.30
N CYS A 92 8.07 -10.06 4.40
CA CYS A 92 7.74 -8.70 3.99
C CYS A 92 8.95 -7.96 3.43
N VAL A 93 8.66 -6.87 2.75
CA VAL A 93 9.64 -6.02 2.06
C VAL A 93 9.47 -4.59 2.54
N LEU A 94 10.55 -3.96 2.98
CA LEU A 94 10.59 -2.53 3.25
C LEU A 94 10.97 -1.81 1.96
N VAL A 95 10.06 -1.02 1.42
CA VAL A 95 10.26 -0.18 0.25
C VAL A 95 10.46 1.25 0.72
N LEU A 96 11.61 1.83 0.37
CA LEU A 96 11.91 3.23 0.63
C LEU A 96 11.94 3.99 -0.70
N PRO A 97 11.03 4.95 -0.92
CA PRO A 97 11.03 5.78 -2.11
C PRO A 97 12.18 6.80 -2.08
N ARG A 98 12.48 7.37 -3.23
CA ARG A 98 13.36 8.54 -3.33
C ARG A 98 12.71 9.75 -2.64
N PRO A 99 13.49 10.75 -2.21
CA PRO A 99 12.96 11.98 -1.64
C PRO A 99 11.87 12.59 -2.52
N HIS A 100 10.76 13.00 -1.92
CA HIS A 100 9.59 13.60 -2.58
C HIS A 100 8.75 12.67 -3.48
N LYS A 101 9.02 11.35 -3.50
CA LYS A 101 8.29 10.38 -4.33
C LYS A 101 7.29 9.50 -3.55
N GLY A 102 6.99 9.85 -2.32
CA GLY A 102 6.03 9.13 -1.49
C GLY A 102 6.56 8.78 -0.10
N LYS A 103 5.81 7.96 0.61
CA LYS A 103 6.18 7.43 1.92
C LYS A 103 6.74 6.03 1.78
N GLY A 104 7.72 5.69 2.62
CA GLY A 104 8.17 4.30 2.73
C GLY A 104 7.07 3.42 3.29
N GLU A 105 6.98 2.19 2.81
CA GLU A 105 5.98 1.22 3.21
C GLU A 105 6.60 -0.15 3.46
N MET A 106 5.99 -0.90 4.37
CA MET A 106 6.33 -2.28 4.64
C MET A 106 5.22 -3.15 4.06
N LEU A 107 5.54 -3.85 2.98
CA LEU A 107 4.59 -4.58 2.15
C LEU A 107 4.78 -6.09 2.31
N PRO A 108 3.70 -6.88 2.24
CA PRO A 108 3.82 -8.34 2.24
C PRO A 108 4.49 -8.81 0.95
N LEU A 109 5.39 -9.77 1.06
CA LEU A 109 6.01 -10.45 -0.08
C LEU A 109 5.12 -11.64 -0.49
N THR A 110 4.56 -11.59 -1.69
CA THR A 110 3.74 -12.67 -2.23
C THR A 110 4.63 -13.66 -2.95
N ARG A 111 4.55 -14.93 -2.56
CA ARG A 111 5.24 -16.05 -3.21
C ARG A 111 4.24 -16.89 -4.00
N ILE A 112 4.46 -17.03 -5.28
CA ILE A 112 3.64 -17.85 -6.17
C ILE A 112 4.46 -19.06 -6.63
N GLN A 113 4.04 -20.24 -6.20
CA GLN A 113 4.66 -21.51 -6.61
C GLN A 113 4.13 -21.91 -7.98
N GLN A 114 4.98 -21.94 -9.00
CA GLN A 114 4.63 -22.44 -10.32
C GLN A 114 5.15 -23.86 -10.50
N LYS A 115 4.25 -24.82 -10.83
CA LYS A 115 4.67 -26.21 -11.14
C LYS A 115 5.68 -26.23 -12.30
N GLY A 116 6.91 -26.66 -12.00
CA GLY A 116 7.97 -26.82 -13.00
C GLY A 116 8.75 -25.55 -13.38
N LYS A 117 8.45 -24.41 -12.74
CA LYS A 117 9.23 -23.16 -12.84
C LYS A 117 9.73 -22.76 -11.47
N ARG A 118 10.69 -21.82 -11.43
CA ARG A 118 11.15 -21.22 -10.17
C ARG A 118 10.01 -20.43 -9.53
N ASP A 119 9.99 -20.37 -8.21
CA ASP A 119 9.02 -19.58 -7.45
C ASP A 119 9.11 -18.10 -7.85
N GLU A 120 7.98 -17.49 -8.11
CA GLU A 120 7.86 -16.06 -8.41
C GLU A 120 7.59 -15.27 -7.12
N TYR A 121 8.43 -14.28 -6.84
CA TYR A 121 8.27 -13.37 -5.72
C TYR A 121 7.82 -12.02 -6.24
N SER A 122 6.77 -11.47 -5.67
CA SER A 122 6.22 -10.19 -6.08
C SER A 122 5.67 -9.39 -4.91
N PHE A 123 5.67 -8.08 -5.06
CA PHE A 123 4.95 -7.14 -4.18
C PHE A 123 4.31 -6.03 -5.02
N VAL A 124 3.31 -5.36 -4.45
CA VAL A 124 2.62 -4.23 -5.10
C VAL A 124 2.93 -2.96 -4.32
N TYR A 125 3.44 -1.94 -5.01
CA TYR A 125 3.71 -0.63 -4.46
C TYR A 125 3.14 0.45 -5.38
N HIS A 126 2.33 1.36 -4.84
CA HIS A 126 1.61 2.42 -5.59
C HIS A 126 0.85 1.89 -6.83
N ALA A 127 0.15 0.75 -6.66
CA ALA A 127 -0.57 0.04 -7.72
C ALA A 127 0.31 -0.60 -8.83
N ASP A 128 1.63 -0.43 -8.79
CA ASP A 128 2.57 -1.11 -9.68
C ASP A 128 3.02 -2.46 -9.06
N LYS A 129 2.99 -3.52 -9.86
CA LYS A 129 3.50 -4.83 -9.47
C LYS A 129 5.00 -4.91 -9.76
N TYR A 130 5.76 -5.29 -8.74
CA TYR A 130 7.21 -5.56 -8.84
C TYR A 130 7.43 -7.06 -8.69
N VAL A 131 8.18 -7.63 -9.62
CA VAL A 131 8.50 -9.06 -9.66
C VAL A 131 10.01 -9.24 -9.58
N LEU A 132 10.46 -10.25 -8.86
CA LEU A 132 11.86 -10.63 -8.80
C LEU A 132 12.28 -11.18 -10.16
N ALA A 133 13.22 -10.50 -10.80
CA ALA A 133 13.80 -10.94 -12.06
C ALA A 133 15.09 -11.69 -11.81
N PHE A 134 15.17 -12.91 -12.34
CA PHE A 134 16.42 -13.67 -12.42
C PHE A 134 17.19 -13.26 -13.69
N PRO A 135 18.53 -13.32 -13.69
CA PRO A 135 19.35 -12.88 -14.83
C PRO A 135 19.05 -13.60 -16.16
N ASP A 136 18.46 -14.79 -16.10
CA ASP A 136 18.10 -15.59 -17.28
C ASP A 136 16.74 -15.26 -17.90
N SER A 137 15.95 -14.35 -17.33
CA SER A 137 14.64 -14.01 -17.90
C SER A 137 14.76 -12.91 -18.95
N ALA A 138 14.51 -13.26 -20.21
CA ALA A 138 14.58 -12.36 -21.38
C ALA A 138 13.50 -11.28 -21.44
N ALA A 139 12.85 -10.92 -20.35
CA ALA A 139 11.84 -9.87 -20.33
C ALA A 139 12.49 -8.47 -20.30
N PRO A 140 11.99 -7.50 -21.10
CA PRO A 140 12.51 -6.14 -21.10
C PRO A 140 12.11 -5.44 -19.81
N VAL A 141 13.09 -5.18 -18.95
CA VAL A 141 12.79 -4.69 -17.59
C VAL A 141 13.84 -3.66 -17.14
N THR A 142 13.37 -2.61 -16.49
CA THR A 142 14.22 -1.59 -15.88
C THR A 142 14.58 -2.01 -14.45
N ALA A 143 15.87 -2.23 -14.20
CA ALA A 143 16.36 -2.75 -12.92
C ALA A 143 16.38 -1.69 -11.82
N ILE A 144 15.91 -2.05 -10.62
CA ILE A 144 16.13 -1.33 -9.38
C ILE A 144 17.08 -2.18 -8.54
N THR A 145 18.25 -1.65 -8.22
CA THR A 145 19.27 -2.38 -7.46
C THR A 145 18.84 -2.55 -6.01
N ALA A 146 18.73 -3.77 -5.54
CA ALA A 146 18.67 -4.08 -4.11
C ALA A 146 20.01 -3.75 -3.44
N SER A 147 20.03 -3.65 -2.12
CA SER A 147 21.22 -3.38 -1.32
C SER A 147 22.45 -4.18 -1.78
N PRO A 148 23.67 -3.64 -1.66
CA PRO A 148 24.89 -4.20 -2.26
C PRO A 148 25.30 -5.61 -1.80
N ASP A 149 24.64 -6.17 -0.79
CA ASP A 149 24.92 -7.50 -0.24
C ASP A 149 24.12 -8.65 -0.87
N VAL A 150 23.06 -8.35 -1.67
CA VAL A 150 22.27 -9.37 -2.36
C VAL A 150 22.74 -9.45 -3.81
N ARG A 151 23.63 -10.39 -4.07
CA ARG A 151 24.17 -10.66 -5.40
C ARG A 151 23.04 -11.00 -6.38
N GLU A 152 22.87 -10.12 -7.41
CA GLU A 152 22.17 -10.37 -8.67
C GLU A 152 20.64 -10.49 -8.68
N GLU A 153 19.96 -10.47 -7.56
CA GLU A 153 18.49 -10.53 -7.49
C GLU A 153 17.89 -9.13 -7.42
N THR A 154 17.31 -8.65 -8.51
CA THR A 154 16.69 -7.32 -8.56
C THR A 154 15.20 -7.41 -8.78
N PHE A 155 14.42 -6.72 -7.93
CA PHE A 155 13.00 -6.52 -8.20
C PHE A 155 12.80 -5.56 -9.36
N ARG A 156 11.94 -5.92 -10.27
CA ARG A 156 11.68 -5.14 -11.48
C ARG A 156 10.19 -4.86 -11.60
N ARG A 157 9.85 -3.65 -11.98
CA ARG A 157 8.48 -3.27 -12.27
C ARG A 157 8.00 -4.04 -13.50
N VAL A 158 6.78 -4.57 -13.43
CA VAL A 158 6.13 -5.16 -14.60
C VAL A 158 5.81 -4.04 -15.59
N LEU A 159 6.33 -4.15 -16.81
CA LEU A 159 6.11 -3.16 -17.85
C LEU A 159 4.82 -3.46 -18.61
N TYR A 160 4.03 -2.45 -18.82
CA TYR A 160 2.89 -2.55 -19.74
C TYR A 160 3.36 -2.52 -21.21
N PRO A 161 2.58 -3.05 -22.17
CA PRO A 161 2.94 -3.03 -23.58
C PRO A 161 3.22 -1.63 -24.14
N ALA A 162 2.63 -0.58 -23.55
CA ALA A 162 2.91 0.80 -23.91
C ALA A 162 4.32 1.26 -23.54
N ASP A 163 4.91 0.70 -22.47
CA ASP A 163 6.27 0.99 -22.03
C ASP A 163 7.31 0.16 -22.82
N ALA A 164 6.89 -1.01 -23.33
CA ALA A 164 7.68 -1.80 -24.23
C ALA A 164 7.74 -1.08 -25.60
N ARG A 165 8.92 -0.99 -26.21
CA ARG A 165 9.11 -0.38 -27.54
C ARG A 165 8.50 -1.26 -28.66
N VAL A 166 7.20 -1.55 -28.55
CA VAL A 166 6.46 -2.34 -29.54
C VAL A 166 6.08 -1.43 -30.70
N LYS A 167 6.30 -1.90 -31.92
CA LYS A 167 5.97 -1.12 -33.12
C LYS A 167 4.46 -1.14 -33.36
N LEU A 168 3.91 -0.02 -33.83
CA LEU A 168 2.49 0.08 -34.19
C LEU A 168 2.07 -0.96 -35.23
N SER A 169 2.96 -1.30 -36.17
CA SER A 169 2.74 -2.33 -37.19
C SER A 169 2.43 -3.71 -36.57
N ASP A 170 3.03 -4.02 -35.40
CA ASP A 170 2.85 -5.31 -34.76
C ASP A 170 1.43 -5.45 -34.20
N PHE A 171 0.87 -4.34 -33.72
CA PHE A 171 -0.54 -4.31 -33.29
C PHE A 171 -1.52 -4.32 -34.46
N GLN A 172 -1.22 -3.62 -35.57
CA GLN A 172 -2.08 -3.59 -36.75
C GLN A 172 -2.19 -4.95 -37.46
N SER A 173 -1.11 -5.73 -37.44
CA SER A 173 -1.08 -7.09 -38.03
C SER A 173 -1.48 -8.19 -36.99
N SER A 174 -1.77 -7.83 -35.76
CA SER A 174 -2.11 -8.77 -34.70
C SER A 174 -3.45 -9.46 -34.96
N ARG A 175 -3.49 -10.77 -34.70
CA ARG A 175 -4.72 -11.58 -34.62
C ARG A 175 -5.34 -11.58 -33.22
N GLY A 176 -4.89 -10.67 -32.35
CA GLY A 176 -5.25 -10.63 -30.93
C GLY A 176 -4.46 -11.63 -30.07
N LEU A 177 -4.69 -11.57 -28.76
CA LEU A 177 -4.02 -12.46 -27.81
C LEU A 177 -4.48 -13.92 -28.00
N SER A 178 -3.55 -14.86 -27.97
CA SER A 178 -3.87 -16.29 -27.93
C SER A 178 -4.31 -16.70 -26.51
N SER A 179 -5.06 -17.79 -26.36
CA SER A 179 -5.52 -18.29 -25.07
C SER A 179 -4.39 -18.41 -24.04
N ALA A 180 -3.26 -18.99 -24.41
CA ALA A 180 -2.11 -19.12 -23.51
C ALA A 180 -1.54 -17.76 -23.07
N ARG A 181 -1.52 -16.76 -23.95
CA ARG A 181 -1.10 -15.39 -23.60
C ARG A 181 -2.11 -14.66 -22.75
N VAL A 182 -3.41 -14.93 -22.92
CA VAL A 182 -4.48 -14.41 -22.05
C VAL A 182 -4.27 -14.88 -20.62
N ASP A 183 -4.04 -16.19 -20.42
CA ASP A 183 -3.81 -16.74 -19.07
C ASP A 183 -2.54 -16.14 -18.42
N GLU A 184 -1.47 -15.99 -19.20
CA GLU A 184 -0.23 -15.35 -18.75
C GLU A 184 -0.43 -13.87 -18.39
N ALA A 185 -1.17 -13.13 -19.23
CA ALA A 185 -1.45 -11.73 -19.00
C ALA A 185 -2.38 -11.50 -17.79
N VAL A 186 -3.40 -12.33 -17.58
CA VAL A 186 -4.24 -12.31 -16.37
C VAL A 186 -3.39 -12.52 -15.12
N HIS A 187 -2.46 -13.45 -15.17
CA HIS A 187 -1.57 -13.72 -14.03
C HIS A 187 -0.60 -12.55 -13.77
N MET A 188 -0.12 -11.90 -14.84
CA MET A 188 0.85 -10.82 -14.76
C MET A 188 0.21 -9.47 -14.34
N TYR A 189 -0.89 -9.09 -14.97
CA TYR A 189 -1.51 -7.77 -14.82
C TYR A 189 -2.75 -7.77 -13.92
N GLY A 190 -3.41 -8.91 -13.75
CA GLY A 190 -4.68 -8.99 -13.03
C GLY A 190 -5.87 -8.52 -13.87
N LYS A 191 -6.95 -8.13 -13.20
CA LYS A 191 -8.16 -7.60 -13.82
C LYS A 191 -8.08 -6.10 -14.03
N ASN A 192 -8.80 -5.58 -15.02
CA ASN A 192 -8.95 -4.15 -15.27
C ASN A 192 -10.00 -3.54 -14.33
N GLU A 193 -9.70 -3.56 -13.05
CA GLU A 193 -10.57 -3.01 -11.99
C GLU A 193 -9.76 -2.04 -11.13
N LEU A 194 -10.34 -0.87 -10.87
CA LEU A 194 -9.82 0.02 -9.84
C LEU A 194 -10.39 -0.46 -8.50
N ASP A 195 -9.69 -1.40 -7.86
CA ASP A 195 -10.06 -1.89 -6.53
C ASP A 195 -9.66 -0.87 -5.47
N ILE A 196 -10.63 -0.08 -5.04
CA ILE A 196 -10.48 0.83 -3.91
C ILE A 196 -10.88 0.04 -2.66
N PRO A 197 -9.91 -0.33 -1.79
CA PRO A 197 -10.20 -1.10 -0.59
C PRO A 197 -11.22 -0.36 0.28
N ARG A 198 -12.18 -1.10 0.83
CA ARG A 198 -13.17 -0.55 1.76
C ARG A 198 -12.59 -0.56 3.18
N PRO A 199 -12.08 0.56 3.69
CA PRO A 199 -11.70 0.59 5.08
C PRO A 199 -12.95 0.45 5.95
N THR A 200 -12.84 -0.30 7.03
CA THR A 200 -13.88 -0.35 8.04
C THR A 200 -13.82 0.90 8.92
N PHE A 201 -14.93 1.23 9.56
CA PHE A 201 -14.94 2.33 10.55
C PHE A 201 -13.83 2.15 11.59
N THR A 202 -13.69 0.93 12.11
CA THR A 202 -12.69 0.62 13.13
C THR A 202 -11.26 0.83 12.62
N SER A 203 -10.97 0.42 11.37
CA SER A 203 -9.61 0.59 10.81
C SER A 203 -9.26 2.06 10.62
N LEU A 204 -10.19 2.88 10.14
CA LEU A 204 -10.00 4.32 10.02
C LEU A 204 -9.90 4.99 11.40
N PHE A 205 -10.75 4.60 12.35
CA PHE A 205 -10.70 5.14 13.70
C PHE A 205 -9.36 4.84 14.38
N ILE A 206 -8.82 3.62 14.23
CA ILE A 206 -7.48 3.28 14.75
C ILE A 206 -6.40 4.12 14.06
N GLU A 207 -6.47 4.30 12.75
CA GLU A 207 -5.53 5.16 12.01
C GLU A 207 -5.50 6.59 12.58
N HIS A 208 -6.66 7.16 12.88
CA HIS A 208 -6.80 8.48 13.49
C HIS A 208 -6.39 8.49 14.98
N ALA A 209 -6.77 7.46 15.72
CA ALA A 209 -6.46 7.35 17.15
C ALA A 209 -4.96 7.23 17.46
N VAL A 210 -4.16 6.69 16.53
CA VAL A 210 -2.69 6.66 16.67
C VAL A 210 -2.01 7.89 16.07
N ALA A 211 -2.75 8.85 15.50
CA ALA A 211 -2.17 10.08 14.98
C ALA A 211 -1.53 10.89 16.12
N PRO A 212 -0.34 11.51 15.90
CA PRO A 212 0.40 12.19 16.96
C PRO A 212 -0.42 13.25 17.69
N PHE A 213 -1.24 13.98 16.96
CA PHE A 213 -2.07 15.04 17.54
C PHE A 213 -3.17 14.51 18.46
N PHE A 214 -3.86 13.44 18.04
CA PHE A 214 -4.89 12.81 18.89
C PHE A 214 -4.29 12.18 20.15
N VAL A 215 -3.16 11.49 20.02
CA VAL A 215 -2.42 10.93 21.16
C VAL A 215 -2.00 12.01 22.14
N PHE A 216 -1.52 13.14 21.65
CA PHE A 216 -1.19 14.30 22.50
C PHE A 216 -2.40 14.82 23.24
N GLN A 217 -3.54 15.00 22.56
CA GLN A 217 -4.79 15.44 23.21
C GLN A 217 -5.24 14.44 24.29
N LEU A 218 -5.18 13.14 24.00
CA LEU A 218 -5.52 12.09 24.95
C LEU A 218 -4.61 12.13 26.18
N PHE A 219 -3.31 12.36 25.98
CA PHE A 219 -2.35 12.55 27.06
C PHE A 219 -2.68 13.76 27.93
N CYS A 220 -3.00 14.91 27.34
CA CYS A 220 -3.41 16.12 28.08
C CYS A 220 -4.68 15.88 28.90
N VAL A 221 -5.70 15.22 28.30
CA VAL A 221 -6.92 14.86 29.03
C VAL A 221 -6.60 13.90 30.18
N GLY A 222 -5.68 12.93 29.96
CA GLY A 222 -5.22 12.02 31.00
C GLY A 222 -4.55 12.75 32.17
N LEU A 223 -3.74 13.79 31.91
CA LEU A 223 -3.15 14.60 32.96
C LEU A 223 -4.23 15.38 33.75
N TRP A 224 -5.22 15.92 33.08
CA TRP A 224 -6.32 16.64 33.74
C TRP A 224 -7.23 15.72 34.54
N LEU A 225 -7.31 14.42 34.23
CA LEU A 225 -8.03 13.44 35.04
C LEU A 225 -7.41 13.23 36.43
N LEU A 226 -6.16 13.60 36.61
CA LEU A 226 -5.46 13.54 37.90
C LEU A 226 -5.78 14.73 38.82
N ASP A 227 -6.47 15.75 38.29
CA ASP A 227 -6.89 16.92 39.04
C ASP A 227 -8.25 16.70 39.73
N GLU A 228 -8.57 17.54 40.67
CA GLU A 228 -9.85 17.49 41.41
C GLU A 228 -11.10 17.62 40.50
N TYR A 229 -10.94 18.28 39.34
CA TYR A 229 -12.03 18.50 38.35
C TYR A 229 -12.12 17.39 37.29
N TRP A 230 -11.94 16.12 37.67
CA TRP A 230 -11.94 14.96 36.76
C TRP A 230 -13.18 14.86 35.85
N TYR A 231 -14.35 15.37 36.29
CA TYR A 231 -15.58 15.36 35.50
C TYR A 231 -15.49 16.24 34.23
N SER A 232 -14.75 17.34 34.27
CA SER A 232 -14.54 18.20 33.09
C SER A 232 -13.66 17.49 32.06
N SER A 233 -12.69 16.73 32.54
CA SER A 233 -11.82 15.89 31.70
C SER A 233 -12.59 14.77 31.00
N LEU A 234 -13.56 14.15 31.69
CA LEU A 234 -14.44 13.15 31.08
C LEU A 234 -15.33 13.75 30.00
N ILE A 235 -15.88 14.95 30.20
CA ILE A 235 -16.67 15.65 29.18
C ILE A 235 -15.79 15.97 27.97
N SER A 236 -14.57 16.44 28.21
CA SER A 236 -13.59 16.73 27.15
C SER A 236 -13.21 15.46 26.37
N LEU A 237 -13.01 14.33 27.04
CA LEU A 237 -12.75 13.03 26.40
C LEU A 237 -13.92 12.59 25.55
N MET A 238 -15.16 12.68 26.05
CA MET A 238 -16.34 12.35 25.26
C MET A 238 -16.46 13.22 24.01
N GLY A 239 -16.23 14.54 24.16
CA GLY A 239 -16.23 15.48 23.04
C GLY A 239 -15.17 15.14 22.00
N LEU A 240 -13.93 14.82 22.44
CA LEU A 240 -12.82 14.43 21.58
C LEU A 240 -13.15 13.16 20.77
N VAL A 241 -13.64 12.11 21.43
CA VAL A 241 -14.02 10.85 20.78
C VAL A 241 -15.20 11.05 19.82
N ALA A 242 -16.21 11.81 20.23
CA ALA A 242 -17.37 12.10 19.38
C ALA A 242 -16.97 12.88 18.12
N PHE A 243 -16.09 13.86 18.26
CA PHE A 243 -15.54 14.62 17.14
C PHE A 243 -14.80 13.70 16.16
N GLU A 244 -13.91 12.85 16.67
CA GLU A 244 -13.14 11.91 15.85
C GLU A 244 -14.03 10.90 15.14
N CYS A 245 -15.04 10.36 15.82
CA CYS A 245 -16.05 9.49 15.19
C CYS A 245 -16.75 10.20 14.02
N THR A 246 -17.05 11.49 14.17
CA THR A 246 -17.69 12.28 13.12
C THR A 246 -16.77 12.45 11.91
N VAL A 247 -15.48 12.75 12.13
CA VAL A 247 -14.47 12.87 11.08
C VAL A 247 -14.31 11.56 10.32
N VAL A 248 -14.18 10.44 11.04
CA VAL A 248 -14.08 9.10 10.43
C VAL A 248 -15.33 8.76 9.62
N GLN A 249 -16.51 9.06 10.14
CA GLN A 249 -17.77 8.84 9.44
C GLN A 249 -17.84 9.67 8.13
N GLN A 250 -17.42 10.91 8.18
CA GLN A 250 -17.37 11.78 7.00
C GLN A 250 -16.39 11.22 5.96
N ARG A 251 -15.18 10.81 6.38
CA ARG A 251 -14.19 10.17 5.49
C ARG A 251 -14.73 8.91 4.82
N LEU A 252 -15.44 8.05 5.57
CA LEU A 252 -16.11 6.87 5.01
C LEU A 252 -17.16 7.21 3.96
N ARG A 253 -17.98 8.24 4.20
CA ARG A 253 -18.98 8.70 3.23
C ARG A 253 -18.31 9.16 1.95
N THR A 254 -17.29 10.01 2.06
CA THR A 254 -16.53 10.52 0.91
C THR A 254 -15.88 9.38 0.11
N LEU A 255 -15.26 8.40 0.76
CA LEU A 255 -14.70 7.22 0.08
C LEU A 255 -15.77 6.39 -0.64
N ASN A 256 -16.95 6.24 -0.05
CA ASN A 256 -18.06 5.55 -0.69
C ASN A 256 -18.59 6.32 -1.92
N GLU A 257 -18.67 7.64 -1.84
CA GLU A 257 -19.06 8.50 -2.97
C GLU A 257 -18.08 8.37 -4.14
N PHE A 258 -16.77 8.45 -3.89
CA PHE A 258 -15.76 8.22 -4.93
C PHE A 258 -15.89 6.86 -5.59
N ARG A 259 -16.24 5.84 -4.83
CA ARG A 259 -16.43 4.51 -5.37
C ARG A 259 -17.67 4.39 -6.28
N THR A 260 -18.75 5.09 -5.96
CA THR A 260 -19.95 5.09 -6.83
C THR A 260 -19.73 5.77 -8.16
N MET A 261 -18.66 6.58 -8.27
CA MET A 261 -18.24 7.23 -9.52
C MET A 261 -17.45 6.27 -10.44
N SER A 262 -17.06 5.09 -9.97
CA SER A 262 -16.36 4.11 -10.81
C SER A 262 -17.24 3.62 -11.95
N ILE A 263 -16.63 3.42 -13.12
CA ILE A 263 -17.32 2.94 -14.33
C ILE A 263 -17.87 1.55 -14.05
N GLN A 264 -19.19 1.37 -14.24
CA GLN A 264 -19.82 0.06 -14.11
C GLN A 264 -19.29 -0.87 -15.21
N PRO A 265 -19.07 -2.17 -14.94
CA PRO A 265 -18.67 -3.13 -15.96
C PRO A 265 -19.70 -3.17 -17.10
N PHE A 266 -19.22 -3.14 -18.33
CA PHE A 266 -20.03 -3.24 -19.53
C PHE A 266 -19.35 -4.15 -20.56
N PRO A 267 -20.14 -4.77 -21.47
CA PRO A 267 -19.60 -5.66 -22.49
C PRO A 267 -18.82 -4.90 -23.55
N VAL A 268 -17.65 -5.44 -23.93
CA VAL A 268 -16.72 -4.90 -24.94
C VAL A 268 -16.31 -6.02 -25.88
N TYR A 269 -16.18 -5.72 -27.19
CA TYR A 269 -15.72 -6.68 -28.16
C TYR A 269 -14.21 -6.63 -28.33
N VAL A 270 -13.56 -7.77 -28.12
CA VAL A 270 -12.12 -7.93 -28.17
C VAL A 270 -11.73 -8.97 -29.22
N LEU A 271 -10.69 -8.70 -29.99
CA LEU A 271 -10.11 -9.67 -30.91
C LEU A 271 -9.17 -10.59 -30.14
N ARG A 272 -9.56 -11.86 -30.00
CA ARG A 272 -8.71 -12.93 -29.39
C ARG A 272 -8.67 -14.12 -30.30
N SER A 273 -7.48 -14.68 -30.52
CA SER A 273 -7.26 -15.85 -31.41
C SER A 273 -7.86 -15.69 -32.81
N GLY A 274 -7.93 -14.47 -33.35
CA GLY A 274 -8.48 -14.16 -34.66
C GLY A 274 -10.01 -14.04 -34.75
N ALA A 275 -10.72 -14.16 -33.63
CA ALA A 275 -12.16 -14.00 -33.55
C ALA A 275 -12.55 -12.86 -32.60
N TRP A 276 -13.63 -12.13 -32.94
CA TRP A 276 -14.22 -11.11 -32.07
C TRP A 276 -15.07 -11.81 -31.01
N THR A 277 -14.66 -11.66 -29.75
CA THR A 277 -15.35 -12.20 -28.58
C THR A 277 -15.84 -11.07 -27.69
N GLU A 278 -17.00 -11.25 -27.10
CA GLU A 278 -17.55 -10.31 -26.11
C GLU A 278 -16.98 -10.66 -24.73
N VAL A 279 -16.37 -9.67 -24.06
CA VAL A 279 -15.83 -9.80 -22.69
C VAL A 279 -16.29 -8.62 -21.86
N GLN A 280 -16.27 -8.74 -20.55
CA GLN A 280 -16.55 -7.60 -19.67
C GLN A 280 -15.37 -6.62 -19.70
N SER A 281 -15.64 -5.33 -19.53
CA SER A 281 -14.60 -4.28 -19.48
C SER A 281 -13.53 -4.54 -18.40
N THR A 282 -13.90 -5.25 -17.32
CA THR A 282 -13.01 -5.68 -16.23
C THR A 282 -12.07 -6.81 -16.63
N GLU A 283 -12.35 -7.52 -17.72
CA GLU A 283 -11.53 -8.63 -18.22
C GLU A 283 -10.58 -8.20 -19.37
N LEU A 284 -10.53 -6.90 -19.65
CA LEU A 284 -9.58 -6.36 -20.61
C LEU A 284 -8.16 -6.51 -20.10
N LEU A 285 -7.26 -6.87 -21.01
CA LEU A 285 -5.85 -7.10 -20.71
C LEU A 285 -4.98 -6.16 -21.54
N PRO A 286 -3.84 -5.74 -21.02
CA PRO A 286 -2.87 -4.97 -21.77
C PRO A 286 -2.42 -5.70 -23.03
N GLY A 287 -2.58 -5.05 -24.20
CA GLY A 287 -2.30 -5.64 -25.51
C GLY A 287 -3.51 -6.26 -26.22
N ASP A 288 -4.69 -6.24 -25.62
CA ASP A 288 -5.92 -6.60 -26.30
C ASP A 288 -6.26 -5.59 -27.41
N VAL A 289 -6.78 -6.09 -28.55
CA VAL A 289 -7.32 -5.26 -29.62
C VAL A 289 -8.83 -5.17 -29.45
N VAL A 290 -9.33 -3.94 -29.23
CA VAL A 290 -10.71 -3.66 -28.83
C VAL A 290 -11.47 -2.95 -29.94
N SER A 291 -12.74 -3.28 -30.15
CA SER A 291 -13.62 -2.57 -31.05
C SER A 291 -14.53 -1.60 -30.31
N VAL A 292 -14.20 -0.31 -30.35
CA VAL A 292 -14.97 0.75 -29.68
C VAL A 292 -16.31 1.00 -30.38
N THR A 293 -16.38 0.84 -31.70
CA THR A 293 -17.59 1.11 -32.49
C THR A 293 -18.75 0.14 -32.24
N ARG A 294 -18.46 -1.04 -31.72
CA ARG A 294 -19.45 -2.07 -31.36
C ARG A 294 -20.01 -1.91 -29.96
N THR A 295 -19.42 -1.04 -29.15
CA THR A 295 -19.88 -0.74 -27.80
C THR A 295 -21.00 0.31 -27.88
N LYS A 296 -21.95 0.28 -26.95
CA LYS A 296 -23.05 1.27 -26.91
C LYS A 296 -22.49 2.68 -26.79
N ALA A 297 -23.05 3.62 -27.59
CA ALA A 297 -22.51 4.93 -27.87
C ALA A 297 -22.25 5.86 -26.67
N ASP A 298 -22.83 5.58 -25.49
CA ASP A 298 -22.75 6.47 -24.31
C ASP A 298 -21.82 5.94 -23.21
N SER A 299 -21.00 4.93 -23.48
CA SER A 299 -20.08 4.39 -22.45
C SER A 299 -18.74 5.10 -22.48
N ALA A 300 -18.24 5.47 -21.30
CA ALA A 300 -16.88 5.94 -21.16
C ALA A 300 -15.87 4.85 -21.57
N LEU A 301 -14.69 5.26 -22.02
CA LEU A 301 -13.63 4.30 -22.35
C LEU A 301 -13.19 3.56 -21.10
N PRO A 302 -13.07 2.22 -21.15
CA PRO A 302 -12.78 1.40 -19.98
C PRO A 302 -11.30 1.40 -19.57
N CYS A 303 -10.42 1.90 -20.41
CA CYS A 303 -8.97 1.95 -20.21
C CYS A 303 -8.31 2.91 -21.20
N ASP A 304 -7.02 3.11 -21.07
CA ASP A 304 -6.21 3.81 -22.05
C ASP A 304 -6.12 2.99 -23.34
N LEU A 305 -6.42 3.62 -24.48
CA LEU A 305 -6.48 2.97 -25.78
C LEU A 305 -5.59 3.69 -26.80
N LEU A 306 -4.93 2.90 -27.64
CA LEU A 306 -4.21 3.38 -28.82
C LEU A 306 -5.08 3.16 -30.07
N LEU A 307 -5.37 4.22 -30.81
CA LEU A 307 -6.16 4.12 -32.06
C LEU A 307 -5.32 3.45 -33.15
N LEU A 308 -5.71 2.25 -33.58
CA LEU A 308 -5.03 1.50 -34.63
C LEU A 308 -5.62 1.76 -36.01
N ALA A 309 -6.93 1.98 -36.12
CA ALA A 309 -7.65 2.22 -37.36
C ALA A 309 -8.93 3.04 -37.11
N GLY A 310 -9.33 3.84 -38.07
CA GLY A 310 -10.53 4.71 -38.00
C GLY A 310 -10.20 6.10 -37.49
N SER A 311 -11.24 6.84 -37.10
CA SER A 311 -11.15 8.18 -36.53
C SER A 311 -12.02 8.26 -35.27
N ALA A 312 -11.59 9.00 -34.27
CA ALA A 312 -12.33 9.20 -33.04
C ALA A 312 -12.36 10.70 -32.69
N ILE A 313 -13.50 11.16 -32.21
CA ILE A 313 -13.65 12.48 -31.59
C ILE A 313 -13.71 12.24 -30.10
N VAL A 314 -12.74 12.76 -29.36
CA VAL A 314 -12.64 12.61 -27.93
C VAL A 314 -13.06 13.91 -27.27
N LEU A 315 -14.03 13.82 -26.34
CA LEU A 315 -14.39 14.94 -25.49
C LEU A 315 -13.50 14.87 -24.23
N SER A 316 -12.57 15.81 -24.12
CA SER A 316 -11.74 15.95 -22.93
C SER A 316 -12.29 17.06 -22.04
N LEU A 317 -12.76 16.72 -20.86
CA LEU A 317 -13.25 17.69 -19.87
C LEU A 317 -12.11 18.55 -19.29
N ILE A 318 -10.87 18.11 -19.40
CA ILE A 318 -9.69 18.82 -18.90
C ILE A 318 -9.31 19.99 -19.80
N HIS A 319 -9.64 19.92 -21.10
CA HIS A 319 -9.26 20.92 -22.11
C HIS A 319 -10.39 21.89 -22.51
N ILE A 320 -11.51 21.90 -21.79
CA ILE A 320 -12.63 22.82 -22.12
C ILE A 320 -12.24 24.29 -21.85
N SER A 321 -11.25 24.56 -21.01
CA SER A 321 -10.82 25.92 -20.65
C SER A 321 -9.71 26.50 -21.53
N GLU A 322 -9.00 25.67 -22.32
CA GLU A 322 -7.98 26.15 -23.27
C GLU A 322 -8.07 25.41 -24.60
N PRO A 323 -8.50 26.08 -25.68
CA PRO A 323 -8.41 25.52 -27.01
C PRO A 323 -6.95 25.49 -27.48
N THR A 324 -6.20 24.49 -27.07
CA THR A 324 -4.87 24.22 -27.63
C THR A 324 -5.06 23.74 -29.08
N ARG A 325 -4.62 24.53 -30.02
CA ARG A 325 -4.54 24.14 -31.45
C ARG A 325 -3.71 22.84 -31.54
N PRO A 326 -4.21 21.80 -32.25
CA PRO A 326 -3.40 20.62 -32.48
C PRO A 326 -2.12 21.04 -33.21
N ARG A 327 -0.97 20.81 -32.60
CA ARG A 327 0.30 20.86 -33.33
C ARG A 327 0.33 19.64 -34.24
N LEU A 328 0.15 19.86 -35.50
CA LEU A 328 0.51 18.90 -36.55
C LEU A 328 2.03 18.68 -36.46
N ILE A 329 2.43 17.47 -36.14
CA ILE A 329 3.79 16.96 -36.29
C ILE A 329 3.77 16.02 -37.47
#